data_2870dccd3aa270f4ce45dc49e871db09
#
_entry.id   2870dccd3aa270f4ce45dc49e871db09
#
_cell.length_a   1.000
_cell.length_b   1.000
_cell.length_c   1.000
_cell.angle_alpha   90.00
_cell.angle_beta   90.00
_cell.angle_gamma   90.00
#
_symmetry.space_group_name_H-M   'P 1'
#
loop_
_entity.id
_entity.type
_entity.pdbx_description
1 polymer ?
#
loop_
_entity_poly.entity_id
_entity_poly.type
_entity_poly.pdbx_seq_one_letter_code
_entity_poly.pdbx_strand_id
1 'polypeptide(L)' 'MRSRDMIRMVEDDGWYVVEVEGSHRQYKHPLKKGRVTVPHPKDDLPKGTVHSILKQAGLK' A
#
# COMPACT_ATOMS: atom_id res chain seq x y z
N MET A 1 -2.37 -11.85 4.37
CA MET A 1 -1.29 -11.28 3.53
C MET A 1 -0.37 -10.44 4.40
N ARG A 2 0.91 -10.55 4.22
CA ARG A 2 1.89 -9.73 4.92
C ARG A 2 1.99 -8.36 4.29
N SER A 3 2.29 -7.35 5.12
CA SER A 3 2.42 -5.98 4.58
C SER A 3 3.51 -5.89 3.53
N ARG A 4 4.63 -6.61 3.68
CA ARG A 4 5.70 -6.58 2.69
C ARG A 4 5.25 -7.10 1.32
N ASP A 5 4.33 -8.07 1.30
CA ASP A 5 3.78 -8.58 0.05
C ASP A 5 2.85 -7.56 -0.61
N MET A 6 2.07 -6.85 0.21
CA MET A 6 1.24 -5.75 -0.28
C MET A 6 2.09 -4.62 -0.84
N ILE A 7 3.17 -4.27 -0.14
CA ILE A 7 4.09 -3.23 -0.61
C ILE A 7 4.67 -3.61 -1.97
N ARG A 8 5.07 -4.88 -2.12
CA ARG A 8 5.60 -5.36 -3.39
C ARG A 8 4.57 -5.21 -4.51
N MET A 9 3.31 -5.55 -4.23
CA MET A 9 2.24 -5.43 -5.22
C MET A 9 2.05 -3.98 -5.67
N VAL A 10 1.99 -3.04 -4.73
CA VAL A 10 1.79 -1.64 -5.11
C VAL A 10 3.04 -1.08 -5.79
N GLU A 11 4.22 -1.45 -5.34
CA GLU A 11 5.47 -1.01 -6.01
C GLU A 11 5.56 -1.53 -7.43
N ASP A 12 5.17 -2.78 -7.67
CA ASP A 12 5.16 -3.36 -9.01
C ASP A 12 4.21 -2.59 -9.93
N ASP A 13 3.17 -1.98 -9.39
CA ASP A 13 2.23 -1.16 -10.17
C ASP A 13 2.73 0.27 -10.38
N GLY A 14 3.84 0.64 -9.76
CA GLY A 14 4.44 1.97 -9.94
C GLY A 14 4.32 2.90 -8.74
N TRP A 15 3.69 2.45 -7.64
CA TRP A 15 3.62 3.25 -6.44
C TRP A 15 4.99 3.32 -5.76
N TYR A 16 5.33 4.47 -5.22
CA TYR A 16 6.61 4.68 -4.54
C TYR A 16 6.38 5.36 -3.20
N VAL A 17 7.20 5.00 -2.22
CA VAL A 17 7.05 5.53 -0.86
C VAL A 17 7.49 7.00 -0.85
N VAL A 18 6.65 7.85 -0.23
CA VAL A 18 6.95 9.27 -0.06
C VAL A 18 7.06 9.68 1.40
N GLU A 19 6.51 8.86 2.30
CA GLU A 19 6.55 9.18 3.72
C GLU A 19 6.47 7.89 4.53
N VAL A 20 7.29 7.81 5.58
CA VAL A 20 7.24 6.73 6.56
C VAL A 20 6.98 7.39 7.91
N GLU A 21 5.85 7.07 8.50
CA GLU A 21 5.46 7.63 9.79
C GLU A 21 5.04 6.50 10.71
N GLY A 22 5.90 6.18 11.69
CA GLY A 22 5.66 5.07 12.59
C GLY A 22 5.45 3.77 11.83
N SER A 23 4.29 3.16 12.03
CA SER A 23 3.94 1.90 11.36
C SER A 23 3.09 2.10 10.11
N HIS A 24 3.16 3.28 9.50
CA HIS A 24 2.44 3.58 8.27
C HIS A 24 3.39 4.07 7.21
N ARG A 25 3.25 3.53 5.98
CA ARG A 25 3.98 4.00 4.82
C ARG A 25 3.00 4.56 3.82
N GLN A 26 3.28 5.76 3.32
CA GLN A 26 2.44 6.41 2.32
C GLN A 26 3.11 6.38 0.97
N TYR A 27 2.33 6.06 -0.05
CA TYR A 27 2.81 5.90 -1.42
C TYR A 27 2.08 6.83 -2.36
N LYS A 28 2.78 7.25 -3.40
CA LYS A 28 2.21 8.01 -4.53
C LYS A 28 2.53 7.31 -5.83
N HIS A 29 1.81 7.68 -6.87
CA HIS A 29 1.98 7.10 -8.20
C HIS A 29 2.16 8.22 -9.22
N PRO A 30 3.05 8.05 -10.22
CA PRO A 30 3.29 9.11 -11.21
C PRO A 30 2.09 9.38 -12.11
N LEU A 31 1.20 8.41 -12.30
CA LEU A 31 0.05 8.52 -13.18
C LEU A 31 -1.29 8.46 -12.47
N LYS A 32 -1.37 7.78 -11.33
CA LYS A 32 -2.62 7.63 -10.58
C LYS A 32 -2.70 8.67 -9.49
N LYS A 33 -3.92 9.16 -9.22
CA LYS A 33 -4.14 10.18 -8.20
C LYS A 33 -4.26 9.56 -6.82
N GLY A 34 -4.09 10.39 -5.79
CA GLY A 34 -4.29 10.00 -4.41
C GLY A 34 -3.08 9.34 -3.79
N ARG A 35 -3.27 8.82 -2.61
CA ARG A 35 -2.22 8.13 -1.86
C ARG A 35 -2.69 6.76 -1.43
N VAL A 36 -1.73 5.84 -1.32
CA VAL A 36 -1.97 4.53 -0.74
C VAL A 36 -1.22 4.47 0.58
N THR A 37 -1.90 4.07 1.63
CA THR A 37 -1.30 3.90 2.95
C THR A 37 -1.26 2.43 3.30
N VAL A 38 -0.06 1.92 3.60
CA VAL A 38 0.13 0.53 3.98
C VAL A 38 0.67 0.46 5.41
N PRO A 39 -0.04 -0.19 6.34
CA PRO A 39 0.51 -0.47 7.67
C PRO A 39 1.69 -1.40 7.53
N HIS A 40 2.85 -1.00 8.06
CA HIS A 40 4.07 -1.79 7.94
C HIS A 40 5.05 -1.44 9.07
N PRO A 41 5.65 -2.43 9.73
CA PRO A 41 5.55 -3.86 9.45
C PRO A 41 4.30 -4.49 10.06
N LYS A 42 3.72 -5.46 9.36
CA LYS A 42 2.59 -6.23 9.85
C LYS A 42 2.58 -7.61 9.19
N ASP A 43 2.57 -8.65 10.03
CA ASP A 43 2.64 -10.03 9.52
C ASP A 43 1.35 -10.50 8.86
N ASP A 44 0.20 -9.93 9.27
CA ASP A 44 -1.07 -10.35 8.71
C ASP A 44 -2.01 -9.16 8.61
N LEU A 45 -2.23 -8.70 7.39
CA LEU A 45 -3.19 -7.64 7.11
C LEU A 45 -4.60 -8.24 7.05
N PRO A 46 -5.56 -7.68 7.79
CA PRO A 46 -6.95 -8.12 7.69
C PRO A 46 -7.47 -8.01 6.26
N LYS A 47 -8.40 -8.88 5.88
CA LYS A 47 -8.97 -8.89 4.53
C LYS A 47 -9.55 -7.54 4.12
N GLY A 48 -10.25 -6.88 5.05
CA GLY A 48 -10.82 -5.56 4.78
C GLY A 48 -9.74 -4.53 4.47
N THR A 49 -8.63 -4.58 5.19
CA THR A 49 -7.50 -3.68 4.95
C THR A 49 -6.86 -3.97 3.59
N VAL A 50 -6.66 -5.26 3.27
CA VAL A 50 -6.13 -5.66 1.96
C VAL A 50 -7.01 -5.13 0.84
N HIS A 51 -8.33 -5.35 0.95
CA HIS A 51 -9.28 -4.89 -0.05
C HIS A 51 -9.23 -3.37 -0.23
N SER A 52 -9.19 -2.65 0.89
CA SER A 52 -9.14 -1.19 0.89
C SER A 52 -7.89 -0.67 0.19
N ILE A 53 -6.73 -1.26 0.51
CA ILE A 53 -5.45 -0.85 -0.10
C ILE A 53 -5.47 -1.11 -1.60
N LEU A 54 -5.91 -2.29 -2.02
CA LEU A 54 -5.98 -2.63 -3.43
C LEU A 54 -6.91 -1.69 -4.19
N LYS A 55 -8.02 -1.32 -3.56
CA LYS A 55 -8.95 -0.38 -4.16
C LYS A 55 -8.34 1.01 -4.29
N GLN A 56 -7.65 1.49 -3.25
CA GLN A 56 -6.94 2.77 -3.29
C GLN A 56 -5.89 2.78 -4.40
N ALA A 57 -5.21 1.66 -4.58
CA ALA A 57 -4.14 1.54 -5.56
C ALA A 57 -4.65 1.33 -6.99
N GLY A 58 -5.94 1.20 -7.18
CA GLY A 58 -6.51 0.94 -8.50
C GLY A 58 -6.23 -0.47 -9.00
N LEU A 59 -5.98 -1.41 -8.10
CA LEU A 59 -5.70 -2.80 -8.44
C LEU A 59 -6.92 -3.70 -8.26
N LYS A 60 -8.04 -3.09 -7.90
CA LYS A 60 -9.27 -3.85 -7.70
C LYS A 60 -10.49 -3.06 -8.09
#